data_d3b62ce686fd5cf7c832e90ca36fec5c
#
_entry.id   d3b62ce686fd5cf7c832e90ca36fec5c
#
_cell.length_a   1.000
_cell.length_b   1.000
_cell.length_c   1.000
_cell.angle_alpha   90.00
_cell.angle_beta   90.00
_cell.angle_gamma   90.00
#
_symmetry.space_group_name_H-M   'P 1'
#
loop_
_entity.id
_entity.type
_entity.pdbx_description
1 polymer ?
#
loop_
_entity_poly.entity_id
_entity_poly.type
_entity_poly.pdbx_seq_one_letter_code
_entity_poly.pdbx_strand_id
1 'polypeptide(L)'
;MLLLLNIINLHSLPYPLVQINGINPNQPLQVGLRLYIPPMPKKDAEFLAYIEPRGKAVSEGLLYAAREASPNLTYLALFSYEVRRDGSLKAPVIEGLPEIAGNAGASIAMVISNLEEFQFSGELARDILQSMAVQNVLFDNILTEARRIGNVTDIHFDFEHLPGDQRVAYINFLRRAGERFRPEGFTISAALAPKTRADQPGEWYIAHDYKAVGEVVDFVLLMTYEWGYSAGPPMAVSPIGPVEEVLRYALTEIPANKIMMGQNLYGYDWTLPFVQGGEYAEALSPQSATNRARQYNAVIQYDMTAQAPFFEYVDSEGRQHVVWFEDARSIQAKFNLVKRLNLRGVGYWKLGLPFPQNWLLIEENFNVVRR
;
A
#
# COMPACT_ATOMS: atom_id res chain seq x y z
N MET A 1 -15.39 -20.73 -8.18
CA MET A 1 -15.99 -21.56 -7.10
C MET A 1 -15.44 -22.98 -7.03
N LEU A 2 -15.11 -23.67 -8.14
CA LEU A 2 -14.47 -25.00 -8.08
C LEU A 2 -12.97 -24.99 -7.67
N LEU A 3 -12.25 -23.90 -7.84
CA LEU A 3 -10.82 -23.82 -7.48
C LEU A 3 -10.56 -23.65 -5.96
N LEU A 4 -11.53 -23.16 -5.21
CA LEU A 4 -11.42 -23.01 -3.74
C LEU A 4 -11.47 -24.35 -2.98
N LEU A 5 -12.05 -25.38 -3.57
CA LEU A 5 -12.25 -26.68 -2.91
C LEU A 5 -11.01 -27.57 -2.85
N ASN A 6 -10.01 -27.33 -3.70
CA ASN A 6 -8.74 -28.08 -3.67
C ASN A 6 -7.70 -27.51 -2.69
N ILE A 7 -7.95 -26.34 -2.10
CA ILE A 7 -6.99 -25.61 -1.23
C ILE A 7 -7.34 -25.79 0.26
N ILE A 8 -8.53 -26.27 0.59
CA ILE A 8 -8.95 -26.43 1.98
C ILE A 8 -8.63 -27.86 2.44
N ASN A 9 -7.53 -28.00 3.13
CA ASN A 9 -7.28 -29.21 3.93
C ASN A 9 -8.38 -29.26 5.00
N LEU A 10 -9.21 -30.33 5.01
CA LEU A 10 -10.41 -30.48 5.86
C LEU A 10 -10.15 -30.21 7.35
N HIS A 11 -8.90 -30.41 7.81
CA HIS A 11 -8.47 -30.11 9.18
C HIS A 11 -8.33 -28.61 9.49
N SER A 12 -8.42 -27.73 8.47
CA SER A 12 -8.31 -26.28 8.62
C SER A 12 -9.61 -25.51 8.39
N LEU A 13 -10.74 -26.22 8.10
CA LEU A 13 -12.03 -25.53 8.00
C LEU A 13 -12.42 -24.94 9.35
N PRO A 14 -12.75 -23.63 9.40
CA PRO A 14 -13.23 -23.02 10.63
C PRO A 14 -14.43 -23.78 11.16
N TYR A 15 -14.44 -24.09 12.45
CA TYR A 15 -15.52 -24.83 13.13
C TYR A 15 -16.95 -24.36 12.75
N PRO A 16 -17.22 -23.05 12.54
CA PRO A 16 -18.52 -22.59 12.07
C PRO A 16 -18.93 -23.11 10.67
N LEU A 17 -17.98 -23.25 9.72
CA LEU A 17 -18.28 -23.78 8.39
C LEU A 17 -18.66 -25.26 8.44
N VAL A 18 -17.98 -26.02 9.28
CA VAL A 18 -18.30 -27.45 9.52
C VAL A 18 -19.69 -27.58 10.08
N GLN A 19 -20.05 -26.83 11.11
CA GLN A 19 -21.35 -26.88 11.76
C GLN A 19 -22.51 -26.46 10.85
N ILE A 20 -22.35 -25.27 10.16
CA ILE A 20 -23.44 -24.71 9.35
C ILE A 20 -23.77 -25.55 8.12
N ASN A 21 -22.79 -26.33 7.65
CA ASN A 21 -22.96 -27.24 6.49
C ASN A 21 -23.19 -28.72 6.91
N GLY A 22 -23.22 -29.03 8.20
CA GLY A 22 -23.39 -30.40 8.69
C GLY A 22 -22.28 -31.37 8.21
N ILE A 23 -21.04 -30.87 8.05
CA ILE A 23 -19.93 -31.63 7.50
C ILE A 23 -19.23 -32.40 8.61
N ASN A 24 -18.86 -33.66 8.32
CA ASN A 24 -17.94 -34.39 9.18
C ASN A 24 -16.48 -34.04 8.82
N PRO A 25 -15.71 -33.35 9.73
CA PRO A 25 -14.36 -32.93 9.42
C PRO A 25 -13.36 -34.07 9.20
N ASN A 26 -13.75 -35.30 9.58
CA ASN A 26 -12.93 -36.50 9.41
C ASN A 26 -13.25 -37.30 8.13
N GLN A 27 -14.11 -36.78 7.27
CA GLN A 27 -14.46 -37.40 5.99
C GLN A 27 -14.12 -36.48 4.82
N PRO A 28 -13.64 -37.05 3.68
CA PRO A 28 -13.41 -36.26 2.46
C PRO A 28 -14.72 -35.62 1.97
N LEU A 29 -14.63 -34.38 1.47
CA LEU A 29 -15.77 -33.74 0.81
C LEU A 29 -16.09 -34.43 -0.49
N GLN A 30 -17.37 -34.68 -0.72
CA GLN A 30 -17.83 -35.29 -1.97
C GLN A 30 -17.75 -34.29 -3.13
N VAL A 31 -17.31 -34.73 -4.29
CA VAL A 31 -17.30 -33.91 -5.51
C VAL A 31 -18.74 -33.49 -5.85
N GLY A 32 -18.93 -32.17 -6.03
CA GLY A 32 -20.26 -31.61 -6.30
C GLY A 32 -21.01 -31.13 -5.06
N LEU A 33 -20.51 -31.36 -3.85
CA LEU A 33 -21.11 -30.82 -2.63
C LEU A 33 -21.09 -29.27 -2.68
N ARG A 34 -22.27 -28.71 -2.45
CA ARG A 34 -22.39 -27.23 -2.32
C ARG A 34 -22.25 -26.84 -0.86
N LEU A 35 -21.27 -26.01 -0.54
CA LEU A 35 -21.09 -25.45 0.78
C LEU A 35 -21.76 -24.10 0.87
N TYR A 36 -22.52 -23.89 1.92
CA TYR A 36 -22.95 -22.55 2.31
C TYR A 36 -21.81 -21.89 3.09
N ILE A 37 -21.30 -20.79 2.55
CA ILE A 37 -20.33 -19.93 3.21
C ILE A 37 -21.09 -18.70 3.67
N PRO A 38 -21.32 -18.52 5.00
CA PRO A 38 -22.05 -17.37 5.48
C PRO A 38 -21.26 -16.09 5.14
N PRO A 39 -21.93 -15.02 4.72
CA PRO A 39 -21.27 -13.75 4.52
C PRO A 39 -20.64 -13.30 5.83
N MET A 40 -19.35 -12.94 5.78
CA MET A 40 -18.69 -12.34 6.94
C MET A 40 -19.20 -10.91 7.14
N PRO A 41 -19.34 -10.44 8.39
CA PRO A 41 -19.67 -9.04 8.63
C PRO A 41 -18.62 -8.14 7.96
N LYS A 42 -19.09 -7.26 7.07
CA LYS A 42 -18.23 -6.24 6.45
C LYS A 42 -18.00 -5.13 7.46
N LYS A 43 -16.81 -4.53 7.39
CA LYS A 43 -16.42 -3.35 8.15
C LYS A 43 -16.30 -2.17 7.20
N ASP A 44 -16.70 -0.98 7.64
CA ASP A 44 -16.42 0.24 6.91
C ASP A 44 -14.92 0.52 6.95
N ALA A 45 -14.32 0.77 5.79
CA ALA A 45 -12.89 1.08 5.69
C ALA A 45 -12.61 1.98 4.49
N GLU A 46 -11.51 2.71 4.56
CA GLU A 46 -11.01 3.53 3.47
C GLU A 46 -9.86 2.82 2.74
N PHE A 47 -9.81 2.98 1.43
CA PHE A 47 -8.80 2.39 0.57
C PHE A 47 -8.16 3.47 -0.29
N LEU A 48 -6.84 3.58 -0.20
CA LEU A 48 -6.02 4.45 -1.01
C LEU A 48 -5.13 3.60 -1.92
N ALA A 49 -5.03 3.94 -3.20
CA ALA A 49 -4.05 3.27 -4.05
C ALA A 49 -3.23 4.29 -4.83
N TYR A 50 -1.91 4.18 -4.71
CA TYR A 50 -0.99 4.99 -5.49
C TYR A 50 -0.98 4.56 -6.94
N ILE A 51 -1.00 5.54 -7.84
CA ILE A 51 -0.76 5.37 -9.26
C ILE A 51 0.38 6.30 -9.69
N GLU A 52 1.38 5.74 -10.36
CA GLU A 52 2.60 6.44 -10.76
C GLU A 52 2.71 6.51 -12.28
N PRO A 53 2.14 7.52 -12.92
CA PRO A 53 2.35 7.75 -14.35
C PRO A 53 3.77 8.23 -14.61
N ARG A 54 4.42 7.60 -15.58
CA ARG A 54 5.77 7.98 -16.01
C ARG A 54 5.73 8.33 -17.50
N GLY A 55 6.54 9.31 -17.91
CA GLY A 55 6.63 9.71 -19.31
C GLY A 55 5.70 10.88 -19.69
N LYS A 56 5.30 10.94 -20.98
CA LYS A 56 4.57 12.09 -21.56
C LYS A 56 3.06 11.89 -21.63
N ALA A 57 2.56 10.68 -21.35
CA ALA A 57 1.15 10.33 -21.33
C ALA A 57 0.90 9.21 -20.31
N VAL A 58 -0.31 9.12 -19.78
CA VAL A 58 -0.72 7.98 -18.96
C VAL A 58 -0.88 6.78 -19.89
N SER A 59 -0.19 5.66 -19.57
CA SER A 59 -0.29 4.46 -20.40
C SER A 59 -1.68 3.82 -20.30
N GLU A 60 -2.13 3.14 -21.37
CA GLU A 60 -3.39 2.39 -21.37
C GLU A 60 -3.45 1.34 -20.26
N GLY A 61 -2.31 0.73 -19.91
CA GLY A 61 -2.23 -0.21 -18.78
C GLY A 61 -2.53 0.45 -17.44
N LEU A 62 -2.06 1.68 -17.20
CA LEU A 62 -2.37 2.43 -15.99
C LEU A 62 -3.82 2.93 -15.98
N LEU A 63 -4.36 3.38 -17.11
CA LEU A 63 -5.78 3.75 -17.22
C LEU A 63 -6.68 2.54 -16.96
N TYR A 64 -6.31 1.35 -17.47
CA TYR A 64 -7.02 0.12 -17.18
C TYR A 64 -6.96 -0.22 -15.68
N ALA A 65 -5.77 -0.19 -15.06
CA ALA A 65 -5.60 -0.45 -13.65
C ALA A 65 -6.40 0.53 -12.77
N ALA A 66 -6.46 1.80 -13.15
CA ALA A 66 -7.28 2.79 -12.46
C ALA A 66 -8.79 2.47 -12.57
N ARG A 67 -9.28 2.07 -13.76
CA ARG A 67 -10.69 1.65 -13.95
C ARG A 67 -11.06 0.41 -13.14
N GLU A 68 -10.16 -0.55 -13.06
CA GLU A 68 -10.36 -1.79 -12.30
C GLU A 68 -10.39 -1.54 -10.78
N ALA A 69 -9.49 -0.70 -10.29
CA ALA A 69 -9.33 -0.44 -8.85
C ALA A 69 -10.33 0.57 -8.28
N SER A 70 -10.63 1.66 -9.01
CA SER A 70 -11.39 2.82 -8.50
C SER A 70 -12.77 2.48 -7.90
N PRO A 71 -13.54 1.49 -8.39
CA PRO A 71 -14.77 1.07 -7.73
C PRO A 71 -14.57 0.58 -6.28
N ASN A 72 -13.35 0.20 -5.91
CA ASN A 72 -12.98 -0.30 -4.58
C ASN A 72 -12.09 0.68 -3.78
N LEU A 73 -11.94 1.92 -4.25
CA LEU A 73 -11.09 2.91 -3.60
C LEU A 73 -11.91 4.05 -2.98
N THR A 74 -11.42 4.58 -1.86
CA THR A 74 -11.78 5.90 -1.35
C THR A 74 -10.98 6.97 -2.10
N TYR A 75 -9.67 6.71 -2.27
CA TYR A 75 -8.74 7.65 -2.89
C TYR A 75 -7.89 6.97 -3.98
N LEU A 76 -7.88 7.57 -5.18
CA LEU A 76 -6.82 7.34 -6.15
C LEU A 76 -5.70 8.35 -5.90
N ALA A 77 -4.53 7.88 -5.46
CA ALA A 77 -3.42 8.73 -5.06
C ALA A 77 -2.47 8.98 -6.22
N LEU A 78 -2.44 10.21 -6.72
CA LEU A 78 -1.62 10.60 -7.88
C LEU A 78 -0.16 10.82 -7.45
N PHE A 79 0.69 9.85 -7.68
CA PHE A 79 2.11 9.88 -7.31
C PHE A 79 2.96 10.37 -8.48
N SER A 80 3.68 11.51 -8.37
CA SER A 80 3.58 12.50 -7.33
C SER A 80 3.82 13.91 -7.90
N TYR A 81 3.36 14.89 -7.17
CA TYR A 81 3.72 16.30 -7.38
C TYR A 81 5.04 16.58 -6.64
N GLU A 82 6.13 16.62 -7.41
CA GLU A 82 7.46 16.83 -6.87
C GLU A 82 7.63 18.32 -6.50
N VAL A 83 7.97 18.63 -5.23
CA VAL A 83 8.24 19.99 -4.80
C VAL A 83 9.57 20.50 -5.38
N ARG A 84 9.70 21.81 -5.58
CA ARG A 84 10.93 22.46 -5.96
C ARG A 84 11.35 23.48 -4.91
N ARG A 85 12.65 23.85 -4.89
CA ARG A 85 13.22 24.76 -3.89
C ARG A 85 12.57 26.15 -3.85
N ASP A 86 11.91 26.57 -4.91
CA ASP A 86 11.16 27.82 -5.00
C ASP A 86 9.69 27.70 -4.58
N GLY A 87 9.24 26.50 -4.18
CA GLY A 87 7.85 26.21 -3.83
C GLY A 87 6.95 25.89 -5.03
N SER A 88 7.48 25.86 -6.25
CA SER A 88 6.74 25.36 -7.41
C SER A 88 6.61 23.83 -7.39
N LEU A 89 5.67 23.30 -8.18
CA LEU A 89 5.42 21.87 -8.32
C LEU A 89 5.78 21.40 -9.73
N LYS A 90 6.43 20.23 -9.81
CA LYS A 90 6.49 19.45 -11.03
C LYS A 90 5.35 18.43 -10.98
N ALA A 91 4.30 18.69 -11.75
CA ALA A 91 3.13 17.83 -11.78
C ALA A 91 3.38 16.53 -12.59
N PRO A 92 2.79 15.41 -12.19
CA PRO A 92 2.76 14.21 -13.01
C PRO A 92 1.76 14.37 -14.15
N VAL A 93 1.84 13.48 -15.13
CA VAL A 93 0.83 13.37 -16.18
C VAL A 93 -0.37 12.63 -15.62
N ILE A 94 -1.58 13.21 -15.69
CA ILE A 94 -2.77 12.67 -15.01
C ILE A 94 -4.00 12.49 -15.91
N GLU A 95 -3.88 12.76 -17.24
CA GLU A 95 -5.03 12.74 -18.15
C GLU A 95 -5.86 11.46 -18.01
N GLY A 96 -7.17 11.61 -17.85
CA GLY A 96 -8.13 10.51 -17.69
C GLY A 96 -8.23 9.95 -16.27
N LEU A 97 -7.22 10.11 -15.40
CA LEU A 97 -7.23 9.53 -14.05
C LEU A 97 -8.26 10.16 -13.12
N PRO A 98 -8.38 11.51 -13.03
CA PRO A 98 -9.40 12.14 -12.18
C PRO A 98 -10.83 11.79 -12.62
N GLU A 99 -11.08 11.71 -13.94
CA GLU A 99 -12.38 11.32 -14.48
C GLU A 99 -12.74 9.86 -14.16
N ILE A 100 -11.76 8.94 -14.29
CA ILE A 100 -11.94 7.52 -13.94
C ILE A 100 -12.29 7.39 -12.46
N ALA A 101 -11.54 8.06 -11.58
CA ALA A 101 -11.80 8.04 -10.15
C ALA A 101 -13.19 8.60 -9.83
N GLY A 102 -13.53 9.78 -10.32
CA GLY A 102 -14.81 10.44 -10.08
C GLY A 102 -16.00 9.64 -10.58
N ASN A 103 -15.93 9.06 -11.78
CA ASN A 103 -16.98 8.20 -12.34
C ASN A 103 -17.22 6.92 -11.51
N ALA A 104 -16.20 6.45 -10.81
CA ALA A 104 -16.30 5.31 -9.90
C ALA A 104 -16.69 5.72 -8.45
N GLY A 105 -16.84 7.00 -8.16
CA GLY A 105 -17.12 7.54 -6.83
C GLY A 105 -15.91 7.54 -5.90
N ALA A 106 -14.70 7.47 -6.43
CA ALA A 106 -13.46 7.67 -5.68
C ALA A 106 -13.00 9.13 -5.80
N SER A 107 -12.40 9.64 -4.74
CA SER A 107 -11.76 10.96 -4.74
C SER A 107 -10.29 10.86 -5.13
N ILE A 108 -9.65 11.99 -5.34
CA ILE A 108 -8.21 12.07 -5.56
C ILE A 108 -7.50 12.44 -4.25
N ALA A 109 -6.44 11.69 -3.91
CA ALA A 109 -5.40 12.15 -3.01
C ALA A 109 -4.25 12.73 -3.83
N MET A 110 -3.96 14.01 -3.65
CA MET A 110 -2.86 14.69 -4.32
C MET A 110 -1.57 14.44 -3.53
N VAL A 111 -0.68 13.60 -4.07
CA VAL A 111 0.56 13.21 -3.40
C VAL A 111 1.63 14.26 -3.62
N ILE A 112 2.13 14.86 -2.55
CA ILE A 112 3.21 15.85 -2.54
C ILE A 112 4.47 15.19 -2.01
N SER A 113 5.54 15.15 -2.81
CA SER A 113 6.78 14.46 -2.46
C SER A 113 8.01 15.35 -2.56
N ASN A 114 9.05 15.03 -1.76
CA ASN A 114 10.38 15.63 -1.86
C ASN A 114 11.30 14.83 -2.83
N LEU A 115 10.70 14.28 -3.91
CA LEU A 115 11.48 13.65 -4.96
C LEU A 115 12.28 14.68 -5.77
N GLU A 116 13.55 14.38 -6.00
CA GLU A 116 14.47 15.11 -6.87
C GLU A 116 15.28 14.08 -7.66
N GLU A 117 15.27 14.16 -8.99
CA GLU A 117 15.99 13.21 -9.85
C GLU A 117 15.68 11.72 -9.54
N PHE A 118 14.40 11.39 -9.32
CA PHE A 118 13.88 10.06 -9.00
C PHE A 118 14.29 9.49 -7.63
N GLN A 119 14.85 10.30 -6.73
CA GLN A 119 15.19 9.92 -5.36
C GLN A 119 14.58 10.91 -4.36
N PHE A 120 14.26 10.43 -3.17
CA PHE A 120 13.86 11.31 -2.09
C PHE A 120 15.07 12.12 -1.56
N SER A 121 14.96 13.45 -1.61
CA SER A 121 16.06 14.37 -1.25
C SER A 121 15.81 15.01 0.12
N GLY A 122 16.60 14.57 1.11
CA GLY A 122 16.58 15.19 2.45
C GLY A 122 17.04 16.65 2.44
N GLU A 123 17.91 17.03 1.51
CA GLU A 123 18.36 18.41 1.34
C GLU A 123 17.24 19.30 0.80
N LEU A 124 16.54 18.87 -0.25
CA LEU A 124 15.36 19.56 -0.77
C LEU A 124 14.30 19.72 0.33
N ALA A 125 14.03 18.66 1.10
CA ALA A 125 13.09 18.75 2.21
C ALA A 125 13.53 19.80 3.24
N ARG A 126 14.83 19.84 3.61
CA ARG A 126 15.38 20.85 4.52
C ARG A 126 15.12 22.26 4.00
N ASP A 127 15.42 22.54 2.74
CA ASP A 127 15.22 23.86 2.13
C ASP A 127 13.76 24.31 2.21
N ILE A 128 12.82 23.42 1.93
CA ILE A 128 11.37 23.69 2.03
C ILE A 128 10.96 23.91 3.50
N LEU A 129 11.39 23.02 4.39
CA LEU A 129 10.93 23.02 5.79
C LEU A 129 11.45 24.24 6.58
N GLN A 130 12.59 24.81 6.20
CA GLN A 130 13.19 25.97 6.86
C GLN A 130 12.70 27.33 6.34
N SER A 131 12.00 27.38 5.21
CA SER A 131 11.55 28.63 4.59
C SER A 131 10.03 28.78 4.59
N MET A 132 9.51 29.59 5.53
CA MET A 132 8.07 29.91 5.56
C MET A 132 7.59 30.60 4.27
N ALA A 133 8.43 31.39 3.61
CA ALA A 133 8.10 32.04 2.35
C ALA A 133 7.89 31.00 1.24
N VAL A 134 8.80 30.03 1.12
CA VAL A 134 8.69 28.93 0.16
C VAL A 134 7.46 28.05 0.46
N GLN A 135 7.20 27.75 1.75
CA GLN A 135 6.01 26.98 2.14
C GLN A 135 4.71 27.69 1.74
N ASN A 136 4.61 29.02 1.86
CA ASN A 136 3.43 29.76 1.43
C ASN A 136 3.22 29.65 -0.08
N VAL A 137 4.28 29.81 -0.88
CA VAL A 137 4.22 29.62 -2.34
C VAL A 137 3.81 28.19 -2.68
N LEU A 138 4.38 27.19 -2.00
CA LEU A 138 4.03 25.78 -2.18
C LEU A 138 2.55 25.52 -1.88
N PHE A 139 2.02 26.02 -0.77
CA PHE A 139 0.62 25.82 -0.39
C PHE A 139 -0.35 26.48 -1.37
N ASP A 140 -0.01 27.67 -1.90
CA ASP A 140 -0.82 28.33 -2.91
C ASP A 140 -0.82 27.56 -4.26
N ASN A 141 0.32 26.99 -4.64
CA ASN A 141 0.45 26.14 -5.82
C ASN A 141 -0.35 24.82 -5.65
N ILE A 142 -0.29 24.19 -4.48
CA ILE A 142 -1.10 22.99 -4.18
C ILE A 142 -2.57 23.30 -4.29
N LEU A 143 -3.07 24.39 -3.71
CA LEU A 143 -4.49 24.78 -3.79
C LEU A 143 -4.93 25.05 -5.23
N THR A 144 -4.10 25.75 -5.98
CA THR A 144 -4.37 26.06 -7.40
C THR A 144 -4.52 24.77 -8.20
N GLU A 145 -3.60 23.85 -8.01
CA GLU A 145 -3.60 22.57 -8.74
C GLU A 145 -4.74 21.65 -8.26
N ALA A 146 -4.99 21.55 -6.96
CA ALA A 146 -6.10 20.75 -6.42
C ALA A 146 -7.47 21.22 -6.95
N ARG A 147 -7.68 22.55 -7.05
CA ARG A 147 -8.89 23.14 -7.66
C ARG A 147 -8.97 22.87 -9.15
N ARG A 148 -7.85 22.86 -9.88
CA ARG A 148 -7.80 22.52 -11.30
C ARG A 148 -8.21 21.07 -11.56
N ILE A 149 -7.79 20.13 -10.70
CA ILE A 149 -8.16 18.71 -10.79
C ILE A 149 -9.64 18.50 -10.50
N GLY A 150 -10.19 19.16 -9.49
CA GLY A 150 -11.64 19.27 -9.23
C GLY A 150 -12.24 18.27 -8.24
N ASN A 151 -11.75 17.03 -8.12
CA ASN A 151 -12.23 16.03 -7.17
C ASN A 151 -11.18 15.60 -6.14
N VAL A 152 -10.23 16.47 -5.86
CA VAL A 152 -9.27 16.28 -4.77
C VAL A 152 -9.97 16.49 -3.43
N THR A 153 -9.82 15.56 -2.51
CA THR A 153 -10.33 15.68 -1.14
C THR A 153 -9.24 15.52 -0.09
N ASP A 154 -8.05 15.03 -0.49
CA ASP A 154 -6.91 14.84 0.42
C ASP A 154 -5.62 15.38 -0.19
N ILE A 155 -4.84 16.09 0.62
CA ILE A 155 -3.45 16.47 0.32
C ILE A 155 -2.56 15.53 1.10
N HIS A 156 -1.90 14.63 0.38
CA HIS A 156 -1.10 13.55 0.94
C HIS A 156 0.38 13.86 0.87
N PHE A 157 1.04 14.02 2.02
CA PHE A 157 2.47 14.30 2.08
C PHE A 157 3.27 13.01 2.18
N ASP A 158 4.12 12.79 1.18
CA ASP A 158 5.06 11.66 1.13
C ASP A 158 6.50 12.20 1.09
N PHE A 159 6.95 12.65 2.27
CA PHE A 159 8.29 13.18 2.48
C PHE A 159 9.14 12.13 3.17
N GLU A 160 10.16 11.62 2.46
CA GLU A 160 11.03 10.57 2.95
C GLU A 160 12.49 11.02 3.10
N HIS A 161 13.27 10.22 3.81
CA HIS A 161 14.71 10.47 4.08
C HIS A 161 14.99 11.85 4.69
N LEU A 162 14.08 12.30 5.55
CA LEU A 162 14.21 13.57 6.24
C LEU A 162 15.37 13.53 7.24
N PRO A 163 16.29 14.52 7.21
CA PRO A 163 17.32 14.64 8.24
C PRO A 163 16.71 14.72 9.64
N GLY A 164 17.32 14.07 10.62
CA GLY A 164 16.78 13.98 11.98
C GLY A 164 16.57 15.33 12.67
N ASP A 165 17.37 16.32 12.36
CA ASP A 165 17.25 17.70 12.84
C ASP A 165 16.03 18.44 12.22
N GLN A 166 15.42 17.89 11.18
CA GLN A 166 14.21 18.44 10.53
C GLN A 166 12.90 17.88 11.12
N ARG A 167 12.95 16.97 12.10
CA ARG A 167 11.77 16.35 12.73
C ARG A 167 10.74 17.40 13.19
N VAL A 168 11.16 18.41 13.95
CA VAL A 168 10.26 19.48 14.46
C VAL A 168 9.76 20.38 13.34
N ALA A 169 10.63 20.69 12.38
CA ALA A 169 10.28 21.52 11.22
C ALA A 169 9.21 20.81 10.36
N TYR A 170 9.32 19.49 10.17
CA TYR A 170 8.32 18.71 9.44
C TYR A 170 6.95 18.70 10.12
N ILE A 171 6.91 18.51 11.45
CA ILE A 171 5.66 18.58 12.21
C ILE A 171 5.01 19.97 12.10
N ASN A 172 5.81 21.04 12.19
CA ASN A 172 5.31 22.41 12.04
C ASN A 172 4.80 22.68 10.61
N PHE A 173 5.49 22.14 9.60
CA PHE A 173 5.04 22.20 8.21
C PHE A 173 3.67 21.53 8.03
N LEU A 174 3.48 20.30 8.52
CA LEU A 174 2.20 19.60 8.45
C LEU A 174 1.10 20.34 9.22
N ARG A 175 1.41 20.93 10.37
CA ARG A 175 0.44 21.74 11.14
C ARG A 175 -0.02 22.95 10.32
N ARG A 176 0.90 23.69 9.72
CA ARG A 176 0.59 24.82 8.85
C ARG A 176 -0.19 24.40 7.60
N ALA A 177 0.17 23.27 7.01
CA ALA A 177 -0.60 22.67 5.90
C ALA A 177 -2.04 22.43 6.32
N GLY A 178 -2.27 21.84 7.49
CA GLY A 178 -3.61 21.61 8.04
C GLY A 178 -4.39 22.92 8.27
N GLU A 179 -3.74 23.95 8.83
CA GLU A 179 -4.34 25.29 9.01
C GLU A 179 -4.71 25.94 7.68
N ARG A 180 -3.95 25.67 6.61
CA ARG A 180 -4.18 26.25 5.29
C ARG A 180 -5.22 25.50 4.47
N PHE A 181 -5.24 24.16 4.53
CA PHE A 181 -6.04 23.32 3.63
C PHE A 181 -7.40 22.92 4.19
N ARG A 182 -7.53 22.70 5.51
CA ARG A 182 -8.84 22.30 6.10
C ARG A 182 -9.95 23.33 5.92
N PRO A 183 -9.70 24.66 6.03
CA PRO A 183 -10.74 25.64 5.73
C PRO A 183 -11.21 25.63 4.28
N GLU A 184 -10.41 25.07 3.36
CA GLU A 184 -10.75 24.92 1.94
C GLU A 184 -11.46 23.57 1.65
N GLY A 185 -11.70 22.75 2.68
CA GLY A 185 -12.41 21.48 2.57
C GLY A 185 -11.54 20.25 2.34
N PHE A 186 -10.20 20.38 2.37
CA PHE A 186 -9.30 19.25 2.20
C PHE A 186 -8.92 18.61 3.53
N THR A 187 -8.79 17.28 3.55
CA THR A 187 -8.03 16.59 4.59
C THR A 187 -6.54 16.66 4.27
N ILE A 188 -5.71 16.42 5.29
CA ILE A 188 -4.26 16.23 5.11
C ILE A 188 -3.84 14.88 5.68
N SER A 189 -2.96 14.21 4.99
CA SER A 189 -2.43 12.93 5.41
C SER A 189 -0.93 12.83 5.14
N ALA A 190 -0.29 11.82 5.72
CA ALA A 190 1.15 11.60 5.52
C ALA A 190 1.49 10.12 5.41
N ALA A 191 2.41 9.79 4.50
CA ALA A 191 3.08 8.50 4.49
C ALA A 191 4.22 8.51 5.52
N LEU A 192 4.36 7.42 6.28
CA LEU A 192 5.38 7.30 7.32
C LEU A 192 6.12 5.97 7.20
N ALA A 193 7.43 6.02 7.45
CA ALA A 193 8.28 4.84 7.50
C ALA A 193 7.85 3.86 8.60
N PRO A 194 8.01 2.54 8.41
CA PRO A 194 7.52 1.51 9.33
C PRO A 194 8.43 1.40 10.58
N LYS A 195 7.97 1.95 11.71
CA LYS A 195 8.69 1.94 12.99
C LYS A 195 8.05 0.98 13.99
N THR A 196 8.89 0.36 14.83
CA THR A 196 8.46 -0.48 15.95
C THR A 196 8.75 0.14 17.33
N ARG A 197 9.42 1.31 17.34
CA ARG A 197 9.72 2.10 18.56
C ARG A 197 10.04 3.55 18.23
N ALA A 198 9.92 4.44 19.20
CA ALA A 198 10.11 5.87 19.04
C ALA A 198 11.53 6.25 18.56
N ASP A 199 12.54 5.61 19.15
CA ASP A 199 13.97 5.85 18.93
C ASP A 199 14.60 4.93 17.87
N GLN A 200 13.79 4.40 16.95
CA GLN A 200 14.30 3.53 15.88
C GLN A 200 15.37 4.27 15.06
N PRO A 201 16.62 3.73 14.98
CA PRO A 201 17.70 4.38 14.27
C PRO A 201 17.56 4.24 12.76
N GLY A 202 18.12 5.19 12.02
CA GLY A 202 18.17 5.21 10.57
C GLY A 202 17.54 6.49 10.01
N GLU A 203 18.12 6.99 8.93
CA GLU A 203 17.70 8.26 8.30
C GLU A 203 16.25 8.22 7.80
N TRP A 204 15.79 7.05 7.38
CA TRP A 204 14.40 6.89 6.93
C TRP A 204 13.37 7.02 8.06
N TYR A 205 13.76 6.76 9.32
CA TYR A 205 12.84 6.66 10.46
C TYR A 205 12.85 7.89 11.36
N ILE A 206 13.99 8.55 11.50
CA ILE A 206 14.29 9.42 12.64
C ILE A 206 13.40 10.66 12.71
N ALA A 207 13.00 11.21 11.56
CA ALA A 207 12.14 12.39 11.48
C ALA A 207 10.64 12.06 11.53
N HIS A 208 10.24 10.80 11.35
CA HIS A 208 8.84 10.36 11.40
C HIS A 208 8.41 10.10 12.85
N ASP A 209 7.97 11.14 13.54
CA ASP A 209 7.40 11.06 14.89
C ASP A 209 5.92 10.69 14.80
N TYR A 210 5.58 9.43 15.09
CA TYR A 210 4.22 8.94 14.96
C TYR A 210 3.21 9.74 15.78
N LYS A 211 3.53 10.03 17.05
CA LYS A 211 2.65 10.79 17.93
C LYS A 211 2.40 12.19 17.41
N ALA A 212 3.48 12.94 17.20
CA ALA A 212 3.39 14.34 16.82
C ALA A 212 2.78 14.53 15.41
N VAL A 213 3.08 13.63 14.45
CA VAL A 213 2.43 13.63 13.13
C VAL A 213 0.96 13.25 13.26
N GLY A 214 0.62 12.20 14.01
CA GLY A 214 -0.75 11.76 14.24
C GLY A 214 -1.65 12.82 14.90
N GLU A 215 -1.08 13.73 15.68
CA GLU A 215 -1.80 14.87 16.27
C GLU A 215 -2.18 15.93 15.23
N VAL A 216 -1.38 16.12 14.18
CA VAL A 216 -1.55 17.23 13.22
C VAL A 216 -2.21 16.84 11.90
N VAL A 217 -2.14 15.55 11.48
CA VAL A 217 -2.77 15.06 10.25
C VAL A 217 -4.12 14.37 10.51
N ASP A 218 -4.94 14.23 9.49
CA ASP A 218 -6.23 13.56 9.58
C ASP A 218 -6.10 12.04 9.56
N PHE A 219 -5.09 11.52 8.82
CA PHE A 219 -4.68 10.13 8.88
C PHE A 219 -3.23 9.94 8.41
N VAL A 220 -2.67 8.79 8.73
CA VAL A 220 -1.35 8.36 8.29
C VAL A 220 -1.44 7.06 7.49
N LEU A 221 -0.58 6.90 6.50
CA LEU A 221 -0.32 5.64 5.84
C LEU A 221 1.04 5.13 6.30
N LEU A 222 1.07 3.99 6.96
CA LEU A 222 2.33 3.36 7.37
C LEU A 222 2.81 2.46 6.25
N MET A 223 4.02 2.69 5.75
CA MET A 223 4.61 1.95 4.62
C MET A 223 5.09 0.55 5.06
N THR A 224 4.15 -0.32 5.43
CA THR A 224 4.39 -1.67 5.95
C THR A 224 4.68 -2.68 4.84
N TYR A 225 5.68 -2.39 4.03
CA TYR A 225 6.21 -3.22 2.95
C TYR A 225 7.73 -2.99 2.78
N GLU A 226 8.37 -3.70 1.83
CA GLU A 226 9.82 -3.65 1.56
C GLU A 226 10.70 -4.25 2.68
N TRP A 227 10.20 -5.25 3.44
CA TRP A 227 11.10 -6.12 4.20
C TRP A 227 11.93 -6.98 3.25
N GLY A 228 11.27 -7.71 2.33
CA GLY A 228 11.92 -8.20 1.12
C GLY A 228 11.88 -7.12 0.05
N TYR A 229 13.03 -6.70 -0.45
CA TYR A 229 13.17 -5.67 -1.49
C TYR A 229 14.21 -6.09 -2.52
N SER A 230 14.19 -5.45 -3.68
CA SER A 230 14.94 -5.90 -4.86
C SER A 230 16.45 -6.02 -4.65
N ALA A 231 17.06 -5.20 -3.81
CA ALA A 231 18.50 -5.22 -3.52
C ALA A 231 18.85 -6.03 -2.24
N GLY A 232 17.86 -6.53 -1.52
CA GLY A 232 18.01 -7.30 -0.28
C GLY A 232 17.89 -8.81 -0.50
N PRO A 233 18.13 -9.60 0.56
CA PRO A 233 18.00 -11.05 0.50
C PRO A 233 16.54 -11.48 0.28
N PRO A 234 16.32 -12.67 -0.32
CA PRO A 234 14.99 -13.19 -0.58
C PRO A 234 14.16 -13.35 0.68
N MET A 235 13.01 -12.67 0.74
CA MET A 235 12.01 -12.83 1.79
C MET A 235 10.68 -12.18 1.36
N ALA A 236 9.62 -12.43 2.14
CA ALA A 236 8.32 -11.79 1.89
C ALA A 236 8.43 -10.26 1.92
N VAL A 237 7.74 -9.58 1.00
CA VAL A 237 7.74 -8.11 0.91
C VAL A 237 7.05 -7.47 2.12
N SER A 238 5.93 -8.06 2.57
CA SER A 238 5.15 -7.62 3.74
C SER A 238 4.84 -8.81 4.66
N PRO A 239 5.82 -9.37 5.40
CA PRO A 239 5.57 -10.47 6.31
C PRO A 239 4.68 -10.03 7.47
N ILE A 240 3.66 -10.84 7.80
CA ILE A 240 2.58 -10.43 8.71
C ILE A 240 3.06 -10.06 10.12
N GLY A 241 4.08 -10.76 10.64
CA GLY A 241 4.65 -10.50 11.98
C GLY A 241 5.21 -9.08 12.10
N PRO A 242 6.22 -8.71 11.30
CA PRO A 242 6.77 -7.35 11.24
C PRO A 242 5.72 -6.27 10.94
N VAL A 243 4.77 -6.54 10.03
CA VAL A 243 3.64 -5.61 9.77
C VAL A 243 2.83 -5.38 11.05
N GLU A 244 2.46 -6.44 11.77
CA GLU A 244 1.70 -6.33 13.02
C GLU A 244 2.50 -5.59 14.11
N GLU A 245 3.80 -5.80 14.22
CA GLU A 245 4.66 -5.09 15.20
C GLU A 245 4.64 -3.58 14.96
N VAL A 246 4.77 -3.13 13.70
CA VAL A 246 4.67 -1.70 13.34
C VAL A 246 3.30 -1.15 13.70
N LEU A 247 2.23 -1.84 13.34
CA LEU A 247 0.86 -1.39 13.61
C LEU A 247 0.56 -1.34 15.10
N ARG A 248 1.05 -2.30 15.89
CA ARG A 248 0.88 -2.30 17.36
C ARG A 248 1.63 -1.13 18.00
N TYR A 249 2.84 -0.84 17.57
CA TYR A 249 3.55 0.34 18.03
C TYR A 249 2.78 1.61 17.64
N ALA A 250 2.35 1.74 16.39
CA ALA A 250 1.60 2.90 15.94
C ALA A 250 0.33 3.14 16.77
N LEU A 251 -0.36 2.08 17.18
CA LEU A 251 -1.56 2.17 18.03
C LEU A 251 -1.29 2.68 19.46
N THR A 252 -0.04 2.67 19.91
CA THR A 252 0.34 3.33 21.18
C THR A 252 0.47 4.84 21.04
N GLU A 253 0.65 5.33 19.81
CA GLU A 253 0.94 6.73 19.51
C GLU A 253 -0.21 7.45 18.76
N ILE A 254 -0.96 6.71 17.95
CA ILE A 254 -1.97 7.24 17.00
C ILE A 254 -3.29 6.48 17.16
N PRO A 255 -4.44 7.16 17.21
CA PRO A 255 -5.75 6.48 17.22
C PRO A 255 -5.95 5.59 15.99
N ALA A 256 -6.54 4.41 16.18
CA ALA A 256 -6.72 3.40 15.13
C ALA A 256 -7.46 3.92 13.87
N ASN A 257 -8.44 4.80 14.07
CA ASN A 257 -9.22 5.43 13.00
C ASN A 257 -8.43 6.46 12.18
N LYS A 258 -7.17 6.71 12.51
CA LYS A 258 -6.23 7.54 11.75
C LYS A 258 -5.13 6.71 11.07
N ILE A 259 -5.09 5.39 11.23
CA ILE A 259 -4.02 4.55 10.69
C ILE A 259 -4.51 3.76 9.48
N MET A 260 -3.85 3.92 8.35
CA MET A 260 -3.94 3.03 7.19
C MET A 260 -2.70 2.13 7.13
N MET A 261 -2.94 0.82 6.95
CA MET A 261 -1.87 -0.15 6.74
C MET A 261 -1.40 -0.09 5.28
N GLY A 262 -0.11 0.08 5.05
CA GLY A 262 0.50 -0.03 3.71
C GLY A 262 0.57 -1.47 3.25
N GLN A 263 0.24 -1.72 1.99
CA GLN A 263 0.22 -3.02 1.34
C GLN A 263 0.84 -2.94 -0.06
N ASN A 264 1.79 -3.84 -0.36
CA ASN A 264 2.33 -4.00 -1.70
C ASN A 264 1.38 -4.77 -2.63
N LEU A 265 1.37 -4.41 -3.91
CA LEU A 265 0.67 -5.14 -5.00
C LEU A 265 1.67 -5.85 -5.95
N TYR A 266 2.81 -6.25 -5.45
CA TYR A 266 3.90 -6.86 -6.23
C TYR A 266 4.63 -7.90 -5.39
N GLY A 267 5.49 -8.63 -6.07
CA GLY A 267 6.48 -9.52 -5.49
C GLY A 267 7.83 -9.34 -6.17
N TYR A 268 8.78 -10.14 -5.77
CA TYR A 268 10.13 -10.16 -6.34
C TYR A 268 10.56 -11.57 -6.69
N ASP A 269 11.36 -11.69 -7.75
CA ASP A 269 12.02 -12.90 -8.20
C ASP A 269 13.54 -12.71 -8.09
N TRP A 270 14.15 -13.43 -7.15
CA TRP A 270 15.59 -13.39 -6.92
C TRP A 270 16.29 -14.54 -7.64
N THR A 271 17.36 -14.23 -8.37
CA THR A 271 18.31 -15.24 -8.84
C THR A 271 19.21 -15.69 -7.67
N LEU A 272 19.39 -17.00 -7.53
CA LEU A 272 20.22 -17.59 -6.46
C LEU A 272 21.58 -18.08 -7.00
N PRO A 273 22.66 -18.09 -6.17
CA PRO A 273 22.67 -17.58 -4.78
C PRO A 273 22.58 -16.05 -4.72
N PHE A 274 21.85 -15.53 -3.73
CA PHE A 274 21.82 -14.08 -3.50
C PHE A 274 23.21 -13.54 -3.16
N VAL A 275 23.60 -12.44 -3.79
CA VAL A 275 24.88 -11.75 -3.54
C VAL A 275 24.58 -10.28 -3.21
N GLN A 276 24.99 -9.83 -2.04
CA GLN A 276 24.80 -8.43 -1.63
C GLN A 276 25.52 -7.48 -2.61
N GLY A 277 24.79 -6.49 -3.14
CA GLY A 277 25.29 -5.57 -4.16
C GLY A 277 25.39 -6.16 -5.58
N GLY A 278 24.85 -7.37 -5.77
CA GLY A 278 24.75 -8.03 -7.07
C GLY A 278 23.53 -7.62 -7.88
N GLU A 279 22.97 -8.56 -8.65
CA GLU A 279 21.79 -8.36 -9.47
C GLU A 279 20.56 -8.07 -8.60
N TYR A 280 19.77 -7.05 -8.99
CA TYR A 280 18.50 -6.74 -8.33
C TYR A 280 17.44 -7.77 -8.71
N ALA A 281 16.62 -8.16 -7.73
CA ALA A 281 15.46 -9.01 -7.98
C ALA A 281 14.47 -8.32 -8.93
N GLU A 282 13.90 -9.10 -9.84
CA GLU A 282 12.88 -8.63 -10.78
C GLU A 282 11.55 -8.40 -10.04
N ALA A 283 10.99 -7.19 -10.14
CA ALA A 283 9.66 -6.91 -9.65
C ALA A 283 8.59 -7.49 -10.59
N LEU A 284 7.59 -8.19 -10.03
CA LEU A 284 6.51 -8.80 -10.80
C LEU A 284 5.16 -8.68 -10.11
N SER A 285 4.10 -8.69 -10.92
CA SER A 285 2.73 -8.72 -10.39
C SER A 285 2.41 -10.08 -9.79
N PRO A 286 1.43 -10.18 -8.85
CA PRO A 286 0.90 -11.46 -8.38
C PRO A 286 0.42 -12.37 -9.52
N GLN A 287 -0.18 -11.79 -10.56
CA GLN A 287 -0.59 -12.54 -11.75
C GLN A 287 0.62 -13.09 -12.53
N SER A 288 1.68 -12.27 -12.69
CA SER A 288 2.92 -12.71 -13.35
C SER A 288 3.64 -13.79 -12.55
N ALA A 289 3.67 -13.69 -11.21
CA ALA A 289 4.22 -14.71 -10.32
C ALA A 289 3.50 -16.05 -10.51
N THR A 290 2.17 -16.04 -10.50
CA THR A 290 1.36 -17.26 -10.73
C THR A 290 1.59 -17.84 -12.11
N ASN A 291 1.68 -17.03 -13.16
CA ASN A 291 1.98 -17.47 -14.51
C ASN A 291 3.39 -18.10 -14.61
N ARG A 292 4.37 -17.47 -13.94
CA ARG A 292 5.77 -17.98 -13.87
C ARG A 292 5.81 -19.35 -13.17
N ALA A 293 5.14 -19.50 -12.03
CA ALA A 293 5.04 -20.80 -11.35
C ALA A 293 4.46 -21.88 -12.27
N ARG A 294 3.39 -21.57 -13.03
CA ARG A 294 2.80 -22.49 -14.00
C ARG A 294 3.77 -22.82 -15.15
N GLN A 295 4.49 -21.83 -15.68
CA GLN A 295 5.46 -22.00 -16.77
C GLN A 295 6.56 -23.00 -16.41
N TYR A 296 7.05 -22.95 -15.18
CA TYR A 296 8.15 -23.81 -14.69
C TYR A 296 7.66 -25.01 -13.88
N ASN A 297 6.33 -25.31 -13.86
CA ASN A 297 5.72 -26.35 -13.04
C ASN A 297 6.11 -26.26 -11.55
N ALA A 298 6.37 -25.05 -11.05
CA ALA A 298 6.72 -24.82 -9.67
C ALA A 298 5.47 -24.87 -8.77
N VAL A 299 5.62 -25.48 -7.59
CA VAL A 299 4.53 -25.56 -6.60
C VAL A 299 4.57 -24.30 -5.75
N ILE A 300 3.48 -23.51 -5.80
CA ILE A 300 3.32 -22.36 -4.92
C ILE A 300 3.09 -22.86 -3.50
N GLN A 301 4.04 -22.57 -2.62
CA GLN A 301 3.99 -22.84 -1.19
C GLN A 301 3.41 -21.64 -0.44
N TYR A 302 3.18 -21.79 0.86
CA TYR A 302 2.72 -20.71 1.72
C TYR A 302 3.47 -20.77 3.04
N ASP A 303 4.26 -19.73 3.33
CA ASP A 303 4.95 -19.64 4.61
C ASP A 303 3.95 -19.19 5.69
N MET A 304 3.73 -20.05 6.68
CA MET A 304 2.76 -19.82 7.75
C MET A 304 3.20 -18.75 8.75
N THR A 305 4.49 -18.45 8.82
CA THR A 305 5.06 -17.41 9.70
C THR A 305 4.95 -16.04 9.05
N ALA A 306 5.40 -15.92 7.80
CA ALA A 306 5.28 -14.69 7.03
C ALA A 306 3.83 -14.45 6.55
N GLN A 307 3.02 -15.50 6.49
CA GLN A 307 1.69 -15.54 5.85
C GLN A 307 1.75 -14.96 4.43
N ALA A 308 2.70 -15.47 3.65
CA ALA A 308 2.94 -15.05 2.28
C ALA A 308 3.26 -16.26 1.38
N PRO A 309 2.81 -16.23 0.10
CA PRO A 309 3.15 -17.26 -0.87
C PRO A 309 4.56 -17.09 -1.40
N PHE A 310 5.21 -18.20 -1.70
CA PHE A 310 6.48 -18.27 -2.38
C PHE A 310 6.61 -19.55 -3.22
N PHE A 311 7.55 -19.54 -4.16
CA PHE A 311 7.95 -20.75 -4.88
C PHE A 311 9.39 -20.64 -5.35
N GLU A 312 9.99 -21.80 -5.63
CA GLU A 312 11.32 -21.90 -6.20
C GLU A 312 11.23 -22.57 -7.58
N TYR A 313 12.13 -22.20 -8.47
CA TYR A 313 12.22 -22.82 -9.80
C TYR A 313 13.64 -22.74 -10.36
N VAL A 314 13.89 -23.46 -11.44
CA VAL A 314 15.12 -23.38 -12.22
C VAL A 314 14.75 -22.85 -13.59
N ASP A 315 15.42 -21.81 -14.06
CA ASP A 315 15.15 -21.21 -15.37
C ASP A 315 15.78 -22.04 -16.53
N SER A 316 15.58 -21.57 -17.75
CA SER A 316 16.11 -22.25 -18.96
C SER A 316 17.64 -22.21 -19.08
N GLU A 317 18.31 -21.38 -18.30
CA GLU A 317 19.78 -21.25 -18.24
C GLU A 317 20.38 -22.07 -17.08
N GLY A 318 19.53 -22.78 -16.30
CA GLY A 318 19.94 -23.60 -15.16
C GLY A 318 20.16 -22.80 -13.87
N ARG A 319 19.76 -21.53 -13.82
CA ARG A 319 19.85 -20.70 -12.61
C ARG A 319 18.69 -21.01 -11.67
N GLN A 320 18.99 -21.10 -10.39
CA GLN A 320 17.95 -21.24 -9.36
C GLN A 320 17.34 -19.89 -9.02
N HIS A 321 16.02 -19.88 -8.78
CA HIS A 321 15.24 -18.71 -8.43
C HIS A 321 14.35 -18.97 -7.24
N VAL A 322 14.06 -17.92 -6.47
CA VAL A 322 12.99 -17.89 -5.48
C VAL A 322 12.13 -16.65 -5.67
N VAL A 323 10.83 -16.86 -5.68
CA VAL A 323 9.83 -15.80 -5.83
C VAL A 323 9.02 -15.66 -4.56
N TRP A 324 8.94 -14.45 -4.00
CA TRP A 324 7.99 -14.08 -2.96
C TRP A 324 7.00 -13.05 -3.50
N PHE A 325 5.71 -13.24 -3.23
CA PHE A 325 4.67 -12.38 -3.79
C PHE A 325 3.44 -12.33 -2.86
N GLU A 326 2.33 -11.74 -3.33
CA GLU A 326 1.06 -11.71 -2.61
C GLU A 326 0.00 -12.54 -3.35
N ASP A 327 -0.88 -13.21 -2.60
CA ASP A 327 -2.06 -13.88 -3.16
C ASP A 327 -3.31 -13.61 -2.28
N ALA A 328 -4.43 -14.19 -2.65
CA ALA A 328 -5.68 -14.02 -1.91
C ALA A 328 -5.58 -14.43 -0.43
N ARG A 329 -4.73 -15.40 -0.09
CA ARG A 329 -4.53 -15.87 1.29
C ARG A 329 -3.79 -14.84 2.13
N SER A 330 -2.70 -14.29 1.58
CA SER A 330 -1.89 -13.28 2.27
C SER A 330 -2.62 -11.95 2.43
N ILE A 331 -3.40 -11.54 1.42
CA ILE A 331 -4.27 -10.36 1.50
C ILE A 331 -5.37 -10.57 2.55
N GLN A 332 -6.03 -11.73 2.58
CA GLN A 332 -7.06 -12.02 3.59
C GLN A 332 -6.48 -11.99 5.02
N ALA A 333 -5.26 -12.50 5.22
CA ALA A 333 -4.58 -12.44 6.52
C ALA A 333 -4.37 -10.98 6.97
N LYS A 334 -3.94 -10.11 6.06
CA LYS A 334 -3.77 -8.67 6.32
C LYS A 334 -5.10 -7.94 6.53
N PHE A 335 -6.15 -8.28 5.80
CA PHE A 335 -7.50 -7.75 6.05
C PHE A 335 -8.05 -8.17 7.41
N ASN A 336 -7.78 -9.39 7.84
CA ASN A 336 -8.12 -9.83 9.18
C ASN A 336 -7.37 -9.02 10.25
N LEU A 337 -6.11 -8.67 10.01
CA LEU A 337 -5.32 -7.80 10.88
C LEU A 337 -5.92 -6.39 10.96
N VAL A 338 -6.27 -5.77 9.82
CA VAL A 338 -6.94 -4.46 9.75
C VAL A 338 -8.26 -4.46 10.54
N LYS A 339 -9.06 -5.51 10.40
CA LYS A 339 -10.32 -5.68 11.15
C LYS A 339 -10.07 -5.84 12.65
N ARG A 340 -9.13 -6.71 13.04
CA ARG A 340 -8.79 -7.00 14.44
C ARG A 340 -8.25 -5.77 15.18
N LEU A 341 -7.41 -4.99 14.52
CA LEU A 341 -6.82 -3.76 15.08
C LEU A 341 -7.72 -2.52 14.92
N ASN A 342 -8.88 -2.67 14.30
CA ASN A 342 -9.84 -1.60 14.05
C ASN A 342 -9.26 -0.40 13.30
N LEU A 343 -8.35 -0.63 12.34
CA LEU A 343 -7.68 0.42 11.58
C LEU A 343 -8.64 1.16 10.64
N ARG A 344 -8.26 2.37 10.20
CA ARG A 344 -8.97 3.17 9.20
C ARG A 344 -9.12 2.43 7.88
N GLY A 345 -8.07 1.76 7.40
CA GLY A 345 -8.11 1.09 6.11
C GLY A 345 -6.75 0.62 5.62
N VAL A 346 -6.62 0.56 4.31
CA VAL A 346 -5.41 0.06 3.62
C VAL A 346 -4.99 1.04 2.52
N GLY A 347 -3.68 1.25 2.40
CA GLY A 347 -3.09 1.98 1.28
C GLY A 347 -2.18 1.08 0.45
N TYR A 348 -2.33 1.10 -0.87
CA TYR A 348 -1.64 0.19 -1.78
C TYR A 348 -0.50 0.87 -2.54
N TRP A 349 0.69 0.30 -2.48
CA TRP A 349 1.80 0.55 -3.37
C TRP A 349 1.97 -0.63 -4.32
N LYS A 350 1.77 -0.54 -5.62
CA LYS A 350 1.07 0.49 -6.39
C LYS A 350 0.27 -0.14 -7.54
N LEU A 351 -0.65 0.63 -8.12
CA LEU A 351 -1.40 0.22 -9.31
C LEU A 351 -0.50 0.06 -10.55
N GLY A 352 -0.99 -0.70 -11.52
CA GLY A 352 -0.27 -1.03 -12.76
C GLY A 352 0.29 -2.46 -12.77
N LEU A 353 0.18 -3.17 -11.64
CA LEU A 353 0.56 -4.57 -11.49
C LEU A 353 -0.69 -5.42 -11.26
N PRO A 354 -1.17 -6.23 -12.23
CA PRO A 354 -2.45 -6.91 -12.15
C PRO A 354 -2.58 -7.84 -10.93
N PHE A 355 -3.62 -7.59 -10.12
CA PHE A 355 -4.00 -8.42 -8.97
C PHE A 355 -5.53 -8.37 -8.75
N PRO A 356 -6.35 -8.91 -9.66
CA PRO A 356 -7.81 -8.78 -9.61
C PRO A 356 -8.44 -9.40 -8.36
N GLN A 357 -7.81 -10.42 -7.76
CA GLN A 357 -8.31 -11.03 -6.53
C GLN A 357 -8.36 -10.06 -5.34
N ASN A 358 -7.45 -9.07 -5.30
CA ASN A 358 -7.44 -8.07 -4.23
C ASN A 358 -8.75 -7.26 -4.20
N TRP A 359 -9.25 -6.85 -5.36
CA TRP A 359 -10.48 -6.06 -5.46
C TRP A 359 -11.70 -6.84 -5.02
N LEU A 360 -11.82 -8.09 -5.45
CA LEU A 360 -12.88 -9.00 -4.99
C LEU A 360 -12.85 -9.23 -3.47
N LEU A 361 -11.66 -9.34 -2.89
CA LEU A 361 -11.52 -9.47 -1.44
C LEU A 361 -11.93 -8.22 -0.68
N ILE A 362 -11.71 -7.01 -1.23
CA ILE A 362 -12.24 -5.78 -0.63
C ILE A 362 -13.76 -5.86 -0.57
N GLU A 363 -14.42 -6.19 -1.70
CA GLU A 363 -15.86 -6.30 -1.78
C GLU A 363 -16.44 -7.30 -0.77
N GLU A 364 -15.77 -8.44 -0.54
CA GLU A 364 -16.21 -9.44 0.42
C GLU A 364 -15.99 -9.05 1.89
N ASN A 365 -15.00 -8.21 2.18
CA ASN A 365 -14.56 -7.92 3.54
C ASN A 365 -15.00 -6.57 4.08
N PHE A 366 -15.29 -5.59 3.20
CA PHE A 366 -15.46 -4.20 3.59
C PHE A 366 -16.59 -3.50 2.84
N ASN A 367 -17.16 -2.48 3.49
CA ASN A 367 -17.89 -1.41 2.81
C ASN A 367 -16.89 -0.27 2.58
N VAL A 368 -16.64 0.07 1.33
CA VAL A 368 -15.71 1.15 0.98
C VAL A 368 -16.33 2.50 1.32
N VAL A 369 -15.68 3.25 2.20
CA VAL A 369 -16.08 4.63 2.54
C VAL A 369 -15.75 5.56 1.37
N ARG A 370 -16.70 6.41 0.97
CA ARG A 370 -16.51 7.44 -0.06
C ARG A 370 -16.30 8.82 0.59
N ARG A 371 -15.53 9.67 -0.09
CA ARG A 371 -15.18 11.01 0.41
C ARG A 371 -15.42 12.09 -0.65
#